data_6bf7c8e03f424807b9d78ed7e470cccf
#
_entry.id   6bf7c8e03f424807b9d78ed7e470cccf
#
_cell.length_a   1.000
_cell.length_b   1.000
_cell.length_c   1.000
_cell.angle_alpha   90.00
_cell.angle_beta   90.00
_cell.angle_gamma   90.00
#
_symmetry.space_group_name_H-M   'P 1'
#
loop_
_entity.id
_entity.type
_entity.pdbx_description
1 polymer ?
#
loop_
_entity_poly.entity_id
_entity_poly.type
_entity_poly.pdbx_seq_one_letter_code
_entity_poly.pdbx_strand_id
1 'polypeptide(L)'
;MKKILLVLALLLVVAAATFLIFTEKNHGGSGRKTAYDAYAKGDYQTAYEIWLTSADKDSAAQYGLGKLYANGQGVAQSDSTARDWWQKSMRDIEQSRVLLSILPDPSDPQYTYATLHEKWQPAAAAGDADAQYKLAILYSTGIGVPQNDTKALVWFEKAANQNHAAAQYELGKFHEYKRGRCAAAQAIQWWEKASALGNADAQNILALRYDMGFHLTPHYPRDECRAIALREQAAAQGHPEAQTWLAQTYMYDQPQCNLVANRDKARALLEQAIANGGEHTRKQAESVLYALEHNGRYPTP
;
A
#
# COMPACT_ATOMS: atom_id res chain seq x y z
N MET A 1 39.67 -32.26 -22.60
CA MET A 1 38.47 -32.18 -21.73
C MET A 1 38.73 -31.51 -20.37
N LYS A 2 39.71 -31.91 -19.55
CA LYS A 2 39.97 -31.28 -18.21
C LYS A 2 40.24 -29.76 -18.25
N LYS A 3 40.94 -29.22 -19.28
CA LYS A 3 41.20 -27.77 -19.40
C LYS A 3 39.97 -26.96 -19.78
N ILE A 4 39.00 -27.52 -20.52
CA ILE A 4 37.75 -26.85 -20.89
C ILE A 4 36.80 -26.79 -19.67
N LEU A 5 36.74 -27.84 -18.87
CA LEU A 5 35.97 -27.85 -17.62
C LEU A 5 36.51 -26.84 -16.58
N LEU A 6 37.85 -26.66 -16.51
CA LEU A 6 38.47 -25.67 -15.61
C LEU A 6 38.15 -24.24 -16.03
N VAL A 7 38.14 -23.95 -17.35
CA VAL A 7 37.80 -22.64 -17.90
C VAL A 7 36.32 -22.33 -17.69
N LEU A 8 35.42 -23.30 -17.87
CA LEU A 8 34.00 -23.15 -17.59
C LEU A 8 33.72 -22.94 -16.10
N ALA A 9 34.43 -23.66 -15.23
CA ALA A 9 34.32 -23.45 -13.76
C ALA A 9 34.84 -22.06 -13.34
N LEU A 10 35.95 -21.58 -13.96
CA LEU A 10 36.46 -20.24 -13.69
C LEU A 10 35.52 -19.14 -14.21
N LEU A 11 34.89 -19.33 -15.37
CA LEU A 11 33.89 -18.41 -15.91
C LEU A 11 32.62 -18.35 -15.04
N LEU A 12 32.19 -19.48 -14.46
CA LEU A 12 31.08 -19.52 -13.52
C LEU A 12 31.42 -18.83 -12.18
N VAL A 13 32.64 -18.99 -11.68
CA VAL A 13 33.10 -18.30 -10.45
C VAL A 13 33.27 -16.80 -10.69
N VAL A 14 33.76 -16.39 -11.86
CA VAL A 14 33.86 -14.97 -12.23
C VAL A 14 32.47 -14.36 -12.44
N ALA A 15 31.53 -15.10 -13.06
CA ALA A 15 30.14 -14.66 -13.21
C ALA A 15 29.44 -14.55 -11.85
N ALA A 16 29.67 -15.50 -10.92
CA ALA A 16 29.15 -15.43 -9.55
C ALA A 16 29.79 -14.29 -8.75
N ALA A 17 31.09 -14.05 -8.90
CA ALA A 17 31.79 -12.94 -8.23
C ALA A 17 31.37 -11.58 -8.80
N THR A 18 31.18 -11.43 -10.11
CA THR A 18 30.64 -10.21 -10.72
C THR A 18 29.17 -9.98 -10.34
N PHE A 19 28.38 -11.04 -10.20
CA PHE A 19 27.02 -10.98 -9.69
C PHE A 19 26.99 -10.53 -8.23
N LEU A 20 27.84 -11.06 -7.34
CA LEU A 20 27.97 -10.63 -5.95
C LEU A 20 28.47 -9.18 -5.83
N ILE A 21 29.42 -8.74 -6.64
CA ILE A 21 29.90 -7.35 -6.64
C ILE A 21 28.82 -6.39 -7.17
N PHE A 22 28.00 -6.83 -8.14
CA PHE A 22 26.86 -6.07 -8.64
C PHE A 22 25.76 -5.93 -7.58
N THR A 23 25.53 -6.98 -6.78
CA THR A 23 24.52 -6.95 -5.69
C THR A 23 24.97 -6.11 -4.51
N GLU A 24 26.26 -6.10 -4.12
CA GLU A 24 26.78 -5.26 -3.02
C GLU A 24 26.75 -3.75 -3.33
N LYS A 25 26.87 -3.35 -4.59
CA LYS A 25 26.84 -1.93 -4.99
C LYS A 25 25.43 -1.32 -5.08
N ASN A 26 24.37 -2.14 -5.02
CA ASN A 26 22.98 -1.69 -5.22
C ASN A 26 22.10 -1.73 -3.95
N HIS A 27 22.70 -1.77 -2.77
CA HIS A 27 21.95 -1.69 -1.53
C HIS A 27 21.57 -0.23 -1.21
N GLY A 28 20.45 0.23 -1.80
CA GLY A 28 19.82 1.52 -1.51
C GLY A 28 19.18 2.14 -2.76
N GLY A 29 17.93 2.43 -2.75
CA GLY A 29 17.17 3.25 -3.74
C GLY A 29 17.34 2.97 -5.24
N SER A 30 18.55 2.69 -5.71
CA SER A 30 18.85 2.45 -7.14
C SER A 30 18.41 1.07 -7.62
N GLY A 31 18.55 0.02 -6.80
CA GLY A 31 18.15 -1.34 -7.17
C GLY A 31 16.63 -1.49 -7.32
N ARG A 32 15.87 -0.85 -6.43
CA ARG A 32 14.39 -0.82 -6.51
C ARG A 32 13.92 -0.21 -7.83
N LYS A 33 14.47 0.95 -8.21
CA LYS A 33 14.15 1.61 -9.48
C LYS A 33 14.50 0.72 -10.68
N THR A 34 15.66 0.05 -10.65
CA THR A 34 16.13 -0.83 -11.73
C THR A 34 15.19 -2.03 -11.94
N ALA A 35 14.65 -2.63 -10.86
CA ALA A 35 13.70 -3.74 -10.96
C ALA A 35 12.35 -3.30 -11.57
N TYR A 36 11.82 -2.16 -11.16
CA TYR A 36 10.60 -1.61 -11.75
C TYR A 36 10.80 -1.18 -13.20
N ASP A 37 11.95 -0.64 -13.55
CA ASP A 37 12.30 -0.27 -14.93
C ASP A 37 12.40 -1.53 -15.83
N ALA A 38 12.97 -2.63 -15.32
CA ALA A 38 13.00 -3.92 -16.01
C ALA A 38 11.58 -4.48 -16.22
N TYR A 39 10.76 -4.47 -15.15
CA TYR A 39 9.36 -4.90 -15.23
C TYR A 39 8.56 -4.10 -16.26
N ALA A 40 8.71 -2.76 -16.26
CA ALA A 40 8.01 -1.88 -17.19
C ALA A 40 8.41 -2.09 -18.66
N LYS A 41 9.64 -2.57 -18.90
CA LYS A 41 10.15 -2.94 -20.23
C LYS A 41 9.78 -4.37 -20.66
N GLY A 42 9.14 -5.15 -19.80
CA GLY A 42 8.82 -6.56 -20.04
C GLY A 42 9.98 -7.53 -19.77
N ASP A 43 11.09 -7.04 -19.22
CA ASP A 43 12.21 -7.88 -18.79
C ASP A 43 11.93 -8.45 -17.39
N TYR A 44 10.99 -9.39 -17.36
CA TYR A 44 10.47 -9.97 -16.12
C TYR A 44 11.50 -10.86 -15.41
N GLN A 45 12.43 -11.46 -16.15
CA GLN A 45 13.49 -12.28 -15.57
C GLN A 45 14.45 -11.42 -14.73
N THR A 46 14.92 -10.30 -15.27
CA THR A 46 15.77 -9.35 -14.54
C THR A 46 15.02 -8.75 -13.33
N ALA A 47 13.74 -8.39 -13.51
CA ALA A 47 12.93 -7.88 -12.39
C ALA A 47 12.81 -8.92 -11.27
N TYR A 48 12.54 -10.19 -11.61
CA TYR A 48 12.46 -11.30 -10.67
C TYR A 48 13.75 -11.47 -9.86
N GLU A 49 14.89 -11.54 -10.53
CA GLU A 49 16.20 -11.74 -9.90
C GLU A 49 16.51 -10.62 -8.90
N ILE A 50 16.28 -9.36 -9.30
CA ILE A 50 16.53 -8.19 -8.43
C ILE A 50 15.57 -8.21 -7.24
N TRP A 51 14.27 -8.42 -7.45
CA TRP A 51 13.31 -8.46 -6.35
C TRP A 51 13.57 -9.63 -5.41
N LEU A 52 13.95 -10.80 -5.91
CA LEU A 52 14.23 -11.97 -5.08
C LEU A 52 15.41 -11.71 -4.12
N THR A 53 16.45 -11.00 -4.57
CA THR A 53 17.61 -10.69 -3.72
C THR A 53 17.30 -9.71 -2.57
N SER A 54 16.25 -8.89 -2.72
CA SER A 54 15.86 -7.88 -1.73
C SER A 54 14.60 -8.26 -0.93
N ALA A 55 13.93 -9.34 -1.29
CA ALA A 55 12.60 -9.70 -0.76
C ALA A 55 12.55 -9.89 0.76
N ASP A 56 13.65 -10.26 1.41
CA ASP A 56 13.68 -10.46 2.87
C ASP A 56 13.45 -9.16 3.65
N LYS A 57 13.76 -8.00 3.05
CA LYS A 57 13.75 -6.69 3.71
C LYS A 57 12.97 -5.61 2.93
N ASP A 58 12.43 -5.94 1.76
CA ASP A 58 11.76 -4.98 0.88
C ASP A 58 10.35 -5.44 0.55
N SER A 59 9.35 -4.88 1.24
CA SER A 59 7.94 -5.16 1.01
C SER A 59 7.50 -4.80 -0.42
N ALA A 60 8.13 -3.82 -1.08
CA ALA A 60 7.84 -3.49 -2.46
C ALA A 60 8.35 -4.58 -3.43
N ALA A 61 9.50 -5.21 -3.14
CA ALA A 61 9.99 -6.37 -3.87
C ALA A 61 9.05 -7.58 -3.68
N GLN A 62 8.57 -7.82 -2.45
CA GLN A 62 7.58 -8.87 -2.18
C GLN A 62 6.29 -8.65 -2.99
N TYR A 63 5.78 -7.41 -3.06
CA TYR A 63 4.62 -7.07 -3.88
C TYR A 63 4.88 -7.35 -5.37
N GLY A 64 6.05 -6.94 -5.88
CA GLY A 64 6.47 -7.19 -7.26
C GLY A 64 6.56 -8.68 -7.61
N LEU A 65 7.16 -9.50 -6.71
CA LEU A 65 7.20 -10.96 -6.87
C LEU A 65 5.79 -11.55 -6.92
N GLY A 66 4.89 -11.13 -6.06
CA GLY A 66 3.48 -11.54 -6.11
C GLY A 66 2.85 -11.27 -7.48
N LYS A 67 3.11 -10.12 -8.10
CA LYS A 67 2.62 -9.81 -9.46
C LYS A 67 3.20 -10.74 -10.53
N LEU A 68 4.50 -11.06 -10.45
CA LEU A 68 5.13 -11.97 -11.42
C LEU A 68 4.50 -13.36 -11.36
N TYR A 69 4.31 -13.91 -10.13
CA TYR A 69 3.68 -15.22 -9.96
C TYR A 69 2.19 -15.23 -10.35
N ALA A 70 1.44 -14.17 -10.06
CA ALA A 70 0.02 -14.08 -10.42
C ALA A 70 -0.20 -14.06 -11.94
N ASN A 71 0.73 -13.46 -12.69
CA ASN A 71 0.63 -13.31 -14.14
C ASN A 71 1.47 -14.32 -14.93
N GLY A 72 2.27 -15.16 -14.28
CA GLY A 72 3.19 -16.07 -14.97
C GLY A 72 4.29 -15.33 -15.77
N GLN A 73 4.73 -14.17 -15.28
CA GLN A 73 5.69 -13.30 -15.96
C GLN A 73 7.12 -13.60 -15.49
N GLY A 74 7.94 -14.20 -16.33
CA GLY A 74 9.32 -14.62 -16.01
C GLY A 74 9.42 -15.82 -15.04
N VAL A 75 8.29 -16.29 -14.52
CA VAL A 75 8.13 -17.44 -13.63
C VAL A 75 6.89 -18.23 -13.99
N ALA A 76 6.80 -19.50 -13.59
CA ALA A 76 5.57 -20.25 -13.72
C ALA A 76 4.45 -19.60 -12.88
N GLN A 77 3.25 -19.47 -13.47
CA GLN A 77 2.10 -18.91 -12.76
C GLN A 77 1.76 -19.74 -11.52
N SER A 78 1.55 -19.05 -10.39
CA SER A 78 1.15 -19.68 -9.13
C SER A 78 0.40 -18.68 -8.25
N ASP A 79 -0.91 -18.82 -8.19
CA ASP A 79 -1.77 -17.95 -7.39
C ASP A 79 -1.49 -18.09 -5.88
N SER A 80 -1.16 -19.31 -5.41
CA SER A 80 -0.76 -19.55 -4.02
C SER A 80 0.54 -18.83 -3.67
N THR A 81 1.57 -18.94 -4.51
CA THR A 81 2.85 -18.25 -4.30
C THR A 81 2.68 -16.73 -4.38
N ALA A 82 1.84 -16.22 -5.29
CA ALA A 82 1.53 -14.81 -5.37
C ALA A 82 0.88 -14.31 -4.06
N ARG A 83 -0.10 -15.07 -3.53
CA ARG A 83 -0.77 -14.76 -2.27
C ARG A 83 0.21 -14.76 -1.09
N ASP A 84 1.11 -15.72 -1.01
CA ASP A 84 2.13 -15.80 0.05
C ASP A 84 3.05 -14.56 0.05
N TRP A 85 3.46 -14.09 -1.13
CA TRP A 85 4.24 -12.88 -1.25
C TRP A 85 3.46 -11.63 -0.84
N TRP A 86 2.19 -11.51 -1.21
CA TRP A 86 1.35 -10.38 -0.78
C TRP A 86 1.02 -10.43 0.72
N GLN A 87 0.88 -11.61 1.32
CA GLN A 87 0.73 -11.74 2.78
C GLN A 87 1.95 -11.22 3.54
N LYS A 88 3.16 -11.44 3.03
CA LYS A 88 4.38 -10.88 3.62
C LYS A 88 4.41 -9.35 3.56
N SER A 89 3.96 -8.76 2.46
CA SER A 89 4.01 -7.32 2.22
C SER A 89 2.76 -6.54 2.69
N MET A 90 1.68 -7.22 3.07
CA MET A 90 0.36 -6.58 3.29
C MET A 90 0.33 -5.50 4.36
N ARG A 91 1.24 -5.53 5.33
CA ARG A 91 1.32 -4.53 6.39
C ARG A 91 1.91 -3.21 5.91
N ASP A 92 2.86 -3.25 4.97
CA ASP A 92 3.57 -2.08 4.46
C ASP A 92 3.05 -1.61 3.09
N ILE A 93 2.43 -2.51 2.32
CA ILE A 93 1.95 -2.25 0.97
C ILE A 93 0.43 -2.36 0.93
N GLU A 94 -0.24 -1.21 0.79
CA GLU A 94 -1.69 -1.11 0.70
C GLU A 94 -2.26 -1.97 -0.43
N GLN A 95 -1.63 -1.96 -1.60
CA GLN A 95 -2.06 -2.75 -2.75
C GLN A 95 -2.09 -4.25 -2.45
N SER A 96 -1.15 -4.77 -1.64
CA SER A 96 -1.16 -6.17 -1.20
C SER A 96 -2.37 -6.46 -0.31
N ARG A 97 -2.68 -5.56 0.63
CA ARG A 97 -3.87 -5.66 1.49
C ARG A 97 -5.15 -5.64 0.67
N VAL A 98 -5.26 -4.72 -0.31
CA VAL A 98 -6.42 -4.62 -1.21
C VAL A 98 -6.56 -5.88 -2.05
N LEU A 99 -5.48 -6.37 -2.67
CA LEU A 99 -5.52 -7.61 -3.45
C LEU A 99 -5.98 -8.79 -2.61
N LEU A 100 -5.42 -8.98 -1.42
CA LEU A 100 -5.79 -10.08 -0.52
C LEU A 100 -7.26 -10.03 -0.09
N SER A 101 -7.86 -8.83 -0.01
CA SER A 101 -9.27 -8.65 0.36
C SER A 101 -10.25 -9.01 -0.75
N ILE A 102 -9.85 -8.88 -2.02
CA ILE A 102 -10.75 -9.10 -3.18
C ILE A 102 -10.49 -10.42 -3.91
N LEU A 103 -9.25 -10.93 -3.86
CA LEU A 103 -8.88 -12.15 -4.58
C LEU A 103 -9.41 -13.40 -3.88
N PRO A 104 -9.96 -14.37 -4.62
CA PRO A 104 -10.41 -15.63 -4.05
C PRO A 104 -9.25 -16.42 -3.44
N ASP A 105 -9.59 -17.37 -2.58
CA ASP A 105 -8.59 -18.32 -2.05
C ASP A 105 -8.03 -19.17 -3.19
N PRO A 106 -6.70 -19.33 -3.32
CA PRO A 106 -6.09 -20.14 -4.38
C PRO A 106 -6.47 -21.64 -4.32
N SER A 107 -7.03 -22.11 -3.22
CA SER A 107 -7.56 -23.48 -3.11
C SER A 107 -8.91 -23.67 -3.83
N ASP A 108 -9.59 -22.58 -4.23
CA ASP A 108 -10.81 -22.67 -5.03
C ASP A 108 -10.47 -23.03 -6.50
N PRO A 109 -10.76 -24.27 -6.94
CA PRO A 109 -10.36 -24.75 -8.26
C PRO A 109 -11.12 -24.07 -9.40
N GLN A 110 -12.17 -23.29 -9.11
CA GLN A 110 -12.99 -22.64 -10.12
C GLN A 110 -12.32 -21.40 -10.72
N TYR A 111 -11.37 -20.80 -10.00
CA TYR A 111 -10.82 -19.51 -10.38
C TYR A 111 -9.32 -19.46 -10.24
N THR A 112 -8.66 -18.96 -11.27
CA THR A 112 -7.29 -18.48 -11.22
C THR A 112 -7.29 -16.96 -11.30
N TYR A 113 -6.23 -16.31 -10.82
CA TYR A 113 -6.13 -14.85 -10.92
C TYR A 113 -6.19 -14.37 -12.38
N ALA A 114 -5.71 -15.19 -13.32
CA ALA A 114 -5.80 -14.90 -14.75
C ALA A 114 -7.24 -14.84 -15.30
N THR A 115 -8.20 -15.53 -14.68
CA THR A 115 -9.59 -15.62 -15.17
C THR A 115 -10.56 -14.70 -14.41
N LEU A 116 -10.12 -13.97 -13.40
CA LEU A 116 -11.00 -13.12 -12.57
C LEU A 116 -11.69 -12.01 -13.35
N HIS A 117 -11.03 -11.49 -14.38
CA HIS A 117 -11.65 -10.49 -15.25
C HIS A 117 -12.92 -11.04 -15.90
N GLU A 118 -12.87 -12.25 -16.45
CA GLU A 118 -14.03 -12.89 -17.10
C GLU A 118 -15.15 -13.18 -16.09
N LYS A 119 -14.78 -13.54 -14.85
CA LYS A 119 -15.72 -13.78 -13.74
C LYS A 119 -16.50 -12.52 -13.36
N TRP A 120 -15.80 -11.39 -13.20
CA TRP A 120 -16.42 -10.16 -12.66
C TRP A 120 -17.01 -9.25 -13.73
N GLN A 121 -16.58 -9.38 -14.99
CA GLN A 121 -17.06 -8.55 -16.11
C GLN A 121 -18.59 -8.56 -16.28
N PRO A 122 -19.31 -9.71 -16.23
CA PRO A 122 -20.77 -9.71 -16.42
C PRO A 122 -21.51 -8.95 -15.31
N ALA A 123 -21.15 -9.17 -14.04
CA ALA A 123 -21.76 -8.49 -12.90
C ALA A 123 -21.46 -6.98 -12.92
N ALA A 124 -20.22 -6.60 -13.21
CA ALA A 124 -19.84 -5.19 -13.34
C ALA A 124 -20.57 -4.49 -14.48
N ALA A 125 -20.76 -5.17 -15.62
CA ALA A 125 -21.55 -4.67 -16.75
C ALA A 125 -23.04 -4.52 -16.40
N ALA A 126 -23.58 -5.42 -15.55
CA ALA A 126 -24.92 -5.35 -15.02
C ALA A 126 -25.13 -4.25 -13.96
N GLY A 127 -24.06 -3.60 -13.51
CA GLY A 127 -24.12 -2.48 -12.57
C GLY A 127 -23.71 -2.81 -11.14
N ASP A 128 -23.25 -4.02 -10.84
CA ASP A 128 -22.78 -4.40 -9.50
C ASP A 128 -21.55 -3.58 -9.10
N ALA A 129 -21.68 -2.78 -8.03
CA ALA A 129 -20.65 -1.84 -7.59
C ALA A 129 -19.38 -2.54 -7.05
N ASP A 130 -19.54 -3.69 -6.39
CA ASP A 130 -18.42 -4.47 -5.86
C ASP A 130 -17.62 -5.12 -7.01
N ALA A 131 -18.31 -5.68 -8.01
CA ALA A 131 -17.65 -6.21 -9.21
C ALA A 131 -16.97 -5.10 -10.03
N GLN A 132 -17.55 -3.91 -10.12
CA GLN A 132 -16.94 -2.75 -10.77
C GLN A 132 -15.66 -2.33 -10.04
N TYR A 133 -15.69 -2.25 -8.70
CA TYR A 133 -14.51 -1.97 -7.91
C TYR A 133 -13.41 -3.03 -8.12
N LYS A 134 -13.75 -4.31 -8.06
CA LYS A 134 -12.82 -5.42 -8.31
C LYS A 134 -12.17 -5.35 -9.69
N LEU A 135 -12.95 -5.07 -10.75
CA LEU A 135 -12.39 -4.86 -12.08
C LEU A 135 -11.46 -3.64 -12.14
N ALA A 136 -11.81 -2.56 -11.45
CA ALA A 136 -10.94 -1.39 -11.36
C ALA A 136 -9.59 -1.74 -10.73
N ILE A 137 -9.57 -2.53 -9.65
CA ILE A 137 -8.34 -3.03 -9.02
C ILE A 137 -7.54 -3.92 -9.98
N LEU A 138 -8.16 -4.85 -10.71
CA LEU A 138 -7.44 -5.66 -11.70
C LEU A 138 -6.75 -4.79 -12.76
N TYR A 139 -7.46 -3.80 -13.32
CA TYR A 139 -6.87 -2.90 -14.31
C TYR A 139 -5.79 -1.98 -13.71
N SER A 140 -5.94 -1.51 -12.47
CA SER A 140 -4.94 -0.65 -11.82
C SER A 140 -3.67 -1.39 -11.43
N THR A 141 -3.79 -2.67 -11.08
CA THR A 141 -2.66 -3.51 -10.64
C THR A 141 -2.04 -4.34 -11.74
N GLY A 142 -2.81 -4.63 -12.81
CA GLY A 142 -2.39 -5.50 -13.90
C GLY A 142 -2.38 -6.99 -13.52
N ILE A 143 -3.28 -7.42 -12.62
CA ILE A 143 -3.44 -8.83 -12.26
C ILE A 143 -4.48 -9.49 -13.18
N GLY A 144 -4.07 -10.52 -13.91
CA GLY A 144 -4.92 -11.24 -14.87
C GLY A 144 -5.32 -10.43 -16.12
N VAL A 145 -4.98 -9.16 -16.17
CA VAL A 145 -5.22 -8.27 -17.33
C VAL A 145 -4.04 -7.32 -17.52
N PRO A 146 -3.78 -6.82 -18.73
CA PRO A 146 -2.82 -5.72 -18.92
C PRO A 146 -3.21 -4.50 -18.09
N GLN A 147 -2.26 -3.94 -17.34
CA GLN A 147 -2.48 -2.74 -16.55
C GLN A 147 -2.98 -1.59 -17.41
N ASN A 148 -4.06 -0.92 -16.98
CA ASN A 148 -4.67 0.18 -17.71
C ASN A 148 -5.36 1.16 -16.76
N ASP A 149 -4.65 2.22 -16.38
CA ASP A 149 -5.15 3.24 -15.45
C ASP A 149 -6.41 3.95 -15.95
N THR A 150 -6.58 4.11 -17.27
CA THR A 150 -7.78 4.73 -17.84
C THR A 150 -9.02 3.83 -17.65
N LYS A 151 -8.89 2.53 -17.90
CA LYS A 151 -9.99 1.59 -17.63
C LYS A 151 -10.26 1.47 -16.13
N ALA A 152 -9.21 1.44 -15.30
CA ALA A 152 -9.36 1.43 -13.85
C ALA A 152 -10.18 2.63 -13.38
N LEU A 153 -9.84 3.85 -13.85
CA LEU A 153 -10.58 5.08 -13.51
C LEU A 153 -12.07 4.98 -13.85
N VAL A 154 -12.40 4.53 -15.07
CA VAL A 154 -13.81 4.39 -15.52
C VAL A 154 -14.58 3.45 -14.59
N TRP A 155 -13.98 2.34 -14.19
CA TRP A 155 -14.64 1.38 -13.30
C TRP A 155 -14.72 1.89 -11.86
N PHE A 156 -13.68 2.57 -11.34
CA PHE A 156 -13.74 3.24 -10.05
C PHE A 156 -14.84 4.32 -10.02
N GLU A 157 -14.98 5.14 -11.07
CA GLU A 157 -16.04 6.16 -11.18
C GLU A 157 -17.43 5.53 -11.11
N LYS A 158 -17.66 4.41 -11.83
CA LYS A 158 -18.94 3.71 -11.80
C LYS A 158 -19.28 3.19 -10.40
N ALA A 159 -18.35 2.53 -9.72
CA ALA A 159 -18.56 2.02 -8.38
C ALA A 159 -18.73 3.16 -7.35
N ALA A 160 -17.92 4.20 -7.43
CA ALA A 160 -17.95 5.33 -6.50
C ALA A 160 -19.27 6.11 -6.58
N ASN A 161 -19.83 6.26 -7.78
CA ASN A 161 -21.15 6.90 -7.98
C ASN A 161 -22.30 6.07 -7.38
N GLN A 162 -22.07 4.80 -7.07
CA GLN A 162 -22.99 3.93 -6.34
C GLN A 162 -22.70 3.87 -4.84
N ASN A 163 -21.92 4.83 -4.29
CA ASN A 163 -21.52 4.89 -2.90
C ASN A 163 -20.63 3.72 -2.43
N HIS A 164 -19.82 3.15 -3.31
CA HIS A 164 -18.82 2.17 -2.91
C HIS A 164 -17.62 2.89 -2.25
N ALA A 165 -17.53 2.82 -0.93
CA ALA A 165 -16.58 3.62 -0.13
C ALA A 165 -15.11 3.43 -0.53
N ALA A 166 -14.67 2.17 -0.79
CA ALA A 166 -13.31 1.91 -1.22
C ALA A 166 -13.02 2.47 -2.63
N ALA A 167 -13.99 2.44 -3.55
CA ALA A 167 -13.84 3.05 -4.87
C ALA A 167 -13.76 4.59 -4.79
N GLN A 168 -14.51 5.22 -3.89
CA GLN A 168 -14.42 6.65 -3.63
C GLN A 168 -13.04 7.03 -3.07
N TYR A 169 -12.49 6.22 -2.16
CA TYR A 169 -11.14 6.42 -1.64
C TYR A 169 -10.08 6.32 -2.75
N GLU A 170 -10.14 5.28 -3.59
CA GLU A 170 -9.22 5.13 -4.72
C GLU A 170 -9.34 6.27 -5.75
N LEU A 171 -10.54 6.77 -6.02
CA LEU A 171 -10.73 7.96 -6.86
C LEU A 171 -10.06 9.20 -6.27
N GLY A 172 -10.16 9.40 -4.97
CA GLY A 172 -9.45 10.48 -4.28
C GLY A 172 -7.95 10.41 -4.52
N LYS A 173 -7.35 9.23 -4.34
CA LYS A 173 -5.92 8.98 -4.64
C LYS A 173 -5.60 9.25 -6.10
N PHE A 174 -6.44 8.75 -7.01
CA PHE A 174 -6.22 8.94 -8.44
C PHE A 174 -6.21 10.42 -8.83
N HIS A 175 -7.16 11.21 -8.30
CA HIS A 175 -7.20 12.65 -8.53
C HIS A 175 -5.97 13.35 -7.98
N GLU A 176 -5.51 12.99 -6.80
CA GLU A 176 -4.33 13.61 -6.19
C GLU A 176 -3.04 13.30 -6.98
N TYR A 177 -2.79 12.04 -7.32
CA TYR A 177 -1.51 11.62 -7.91
C TYR A 177 -1.44 11.75 -9.44
N LYS A 178 -2.54 11.49 -10.13
CA LYS A 178 -2.54 11.43 -11.61
C LYS A 178 -2.88 12.76 -12.28
N ARG A 179 -3.64 13.66 -11.62
CA ARG A 179 -4.08 14.94 -12.20
C ARG A 179 -3.41 16.18 -11.62
N GLY A 180 -2.49 16.01 -10.68
CA GLY A 180 -1.73 17.10 -10.10
C GLY A 180 -2.53 18.01 -9.14
N ARG A 181 -1.94 19.17 -8.79
CA ARG A 181 -2.44 20.05 -7.72
C ARG A 181 -3.85 20.59 -7.94
N CYS A 182 -4.27 20.80 -9.17
CA CYS A 182 -5.62 21.31 -9.50
C CYS A 182 -6.74 20.32 -9.14
N ALA A 183 -6.42 19.05 -8.96
CA ALA A 183 -7.38 18.02 -8.61
C ALA A 183 -7.50 17.76 -7.10
N ALA A 184 -6.72 18.49 -6.27
CA ALA A 184 -6.73 18.28 -4.82
C ALA A 184 -8.13 18.52 -4.21
N ALA A 185 -8.89 19.49 -4.70
CA ALA A 185 -10.26 19.71 -4.23
C ALA A 185 -11.19 18.54 -4.56
N GLN A 186 -11.04 17.92 -5.74
CA GLN A 186 -11.81 16.74 -6.13
C GLN A 186 -11.41 15.53 -5.30
N ALA A 187 -10.11 15.36 -5.01
CA ALA A 187 -9.63 14.30 -4.14
C ALA A 187 -10.29 14.37 -2.76
N ILE A 188 -10.32 15.56 -2.16
CA ILE A 188 -10.95 15.76 -0.85
C ILE A 188 -12.44 15.42 -0.89
N GLN A 189 -13.17 15.89 -1.90
CA GLN A 189 -14.60 15.59 -2.03
C GLN A 189 -14.88 14.08 -2.08
N TRP A 190 -14.04 13.32 -2.77
CA TRP A 190 -14.17 11.87 -2.81
C TRP A 190 -13.81 11.22 -1.47
N TRP A 191 -12.76 11.69 -0.80
CA TRP A 191 -12.41 11.18 0.53
C TRP A 191 -13.44 11.56 1.58
N GLU A 192 -14.08 12.74 1.51
CA GLU A 192 -15.20 13.10 2.39
C GLU A 192 -16.38 12.15 2.23
N LYS A 193 -16.74 11.79 0.98
CA LYS A 193 -17.77 10.79 0.73
C LYS A 193 -17.40 9.42 1.28
N ALA A 194 -16.17 8.94 1.02
CA ALA A 194 -15.68 7.67 1.53
C ALA A 194 -15.63 7.64 3.07
N SER A 195 -15.18 8.73 3.69
CA SER A 195 -15.14 8.91 5.14
C SER A 195 -16.53 8.86 5.77
N ALA A 196 -17.53 9.50 5.15
CA ALA A 196 -18.92 9.48 5.61
C ALA A 196 -19.51 8.05 5.56
N LEU A 197 -19.01 7.20 4.67
CA LEU A 197 -19.35 5.77 4.58
C LEU A 197 -18.48 4.88 5.49
N GLY A 198 -17.64 5.47 6.34
CA GLY A 198 -16.84 4.75 7.32
C GLY A 198 -15.49 4.23 6.82
N ASN A 199 -15.01 4.60 5.65
CA ASN A 199 -13.71 4.14 5.16
C ASN A 199 -12.57 4.71 6.01
N ALA A 200 -11.83 3.85 6.72
CA ALA A 200 -10.79 4.24 7.67
C ALA A 200 -9.57 4.89 7.00
N ASP A 201 -9.19 4.43 5.81
CA ASP A 201 -8.09 5.02 5.04
C ASP A 201 -8.45 6.45 4.61
N ALA A 202 -9.71 6.68 4.19
CA ALA A 202 -10.20 8.03 3.87
C ALA A 202 -10.28 8.94 5.09
N GLN A 203 -10.69 8.43 6.24
CA GLN A 203 -10.71 9.18 7.51
C GLN A 203 -9.29 9.60 7.90
N ASN A 204 -8.31 8.69 7.81
CA ASN A 204 -6.92 8.99 8.15
C ASN A 204 -6.29 10.00 7.19
N ILE A 205 -6.49 9.86 5.87
CA ILE A 205 -5.92 10.81 4.90
C ILE A 205 -6.55 12.21 5.03
N LEU A 206 -7.86 12.31 5.28
CA LEU A 206 -8.52 13.58 5.56
C LEU A 206 -7.99 14.24 6.83
N ALA A 207 -7.80 13.45 7.90
CA ALA A 207 -7.23 13.96 9.14
C ALA A 207 -5.85 14.60 8.90
N LEU A 208 -4.99 13.92 8.14
CA LEU A 208 -3.68 14.47 7.75
C LEU A 208 -3.83 15.79 6.96
N ARG A 209 -4.83 15.88 6.09
CA ARG A 209 -5.08 17.10 5.31
C ARG A 209 -5.59 18.26 6.18
N TYR A 210 -6.48 18.00 7.13
CA TYR A 210 -6.95 19.02 8.07
C TYR A 210 -5.85 19.50 9.02
N ASP A 211 -4.92 18.64 9.45
CA ASP A 211 -3.76 19.06 10.26
C ASP A 211 -2.81 20.00 9.52
N MET A 212 -2.50 19.68 8.30
CA MET A 212 -1.55 20.49 7.52
C MET A 212 -2.15 21.79 6.98
N GLY A 213 -3.48 21.87 6.90
CA GLY A 213 -4.18 22.88 6.15
C GLY A 213 -3.86 22.76 4.63
N PHE A 214 -4.86 22.93 3.78
CA PHE A 214 -4.64 22.88 2.34
C PHE A 214 -4.22 24.25 1.84
N HIS A 215 -2.93 24.53 1.82
CA HIS A 215 -2.37 25.76 1.26
C HIS A 215 -2.73 26.01 -0.21
N LEU A 216 -3.28 24.99 -0.88
CA LEU A 216 -3.60 25.05 -2.31
C LEU A 216 -5.09 25.26 -2.60
N THR A 217 -5.96 25.18 -1.59
CA THR A 217 -7.41 25.41 -1.73
C THR A 217 -7.90 26.24 -0.56
N PRO A 218 -8.35 27.50 -0.81
CA PRO A 218 -8.83 28.39 0.26
C PRO A 218 -10.07 27.88 1.01
N HIS A 219 -10.64 26.76 0.58
CA HIS A 219 -11.87 26.18 1.16
C HIS A 219 -11.61 25.13 2.26
N TYR A 220 -10.36 24.75 2.50
CA TYR A 220 -10.00 23.75 3.52
C TYR A 220 -8.94 24.29 4.47
N PRO A 221 -9.33 25.16 5.43
CA PRO A 221 -8.43 25.65 6.46
C PRO A 221 -7.97 24.51 7.36
N ARG A 222 -6.86 24.71 8.05
CA ARG A 222 -6.43 23.84 9.13
C ARG A 222 -7.53 23.71 10.17
N ASP A 223 -7.87 22.47 10.53
CA ASP A 223 -8.89 22.12 11.51
C ASP A 223 -8.44 20.92 12.34
N GLU A 224 -7.71 21.20 13.42
CA GLU A 224 -7.15 20.18 14.29
C GLU A 224 -8.25 19.32 14.96
N CYS A 225 -9.37 19.95 15.33
CA CYS A 225 -10.44 19.22 16.01
C CYS A 225 -11.13 18.23 15.08
N ARG A 226 -11.33 18.62 13.83
CA ARG A 226 -11.85 17.72 12.81
C ARG A 226 -10.86 16.60 12.49
N ALA A 227 -9.55 16.90 12.44
CA ALA A 227 -8.50 15.89 12.26
C ALA A 227 -8.50 14.87 13.40
N ILE A 228 -8.62 15.31 14.65
CA ILE A 228 -8.71 14.43 15.82
C ILE A 228 -9.94 13.52 15.72
N ALA A 229 -11.12 14.08 15.44
CA ALA A 229 -12.36 13.30 15.32
C ALA A 229 -12.28 12.22 14.22
N LEU A 230 -11.68 12.53 13.08
CA LEU A 230 -11.47 11.58 12.00
C LEU A 230 -10.47 10.48 12.39
N ARG A 231 -9.40 10.83 13.11
CA ARG A 231 -8.44 9.83 13.62
C ARG A 231 -9.07 8.93 14.68
N GLU A 232 -9.95 9.45 15.54
CA GLU A 232 -10.69 8.63 16.49
C GLU A 232 -11.54 7.59 15.78
N GLN A 233 -12.24 7.97 14.70
CA GLN A 233 -13.02 7.05 13.89
C GLN A 233 -12.15 5.99 13.22
N ALA A 234 -11.05 6.37 12.59
CA ALA A 234 -10.12 5.44 11.92
C ALA A 234 -9.42 4.52 12.93
N ALA A 235 -8.95 5.06 14.06
CA ALA A 235 -8.28 4.31 15.12
C ALA A 235 -9.21 3.27 15.78
N ALA A 236 -10.49 3.60 15.95
CA ALA A 236 -11.50 2.67 16.45
C ALA A 236 -11.73 1.47 15.51
N GLN A 237 -11.45 1.62 14.22
CA GLN A 237 -11.46 0.55 13.22
C GLN A 237 -10.12 -0.21 13.15
N GLY A 238 -9.16 0.13 14.01
CA GLY A 238 -7.85 -0.53 14.06
C GLY A 238 -6.84 0.01 13.06
N HIS A 239 -7.04 1.20 12.46
CA HIS A 239 -6.10 1.77 11.49
C HIS A 239 -4.78 2.19 12.19
N PRO A 240 -3.61 1.54 11.92
CA PRO A 240 -2.44 1.68 12.76
C PRO A 240 -1.81 3.09 12.73
N GLU A 241 -1.79 3.74 11.55
CA GLU A 241 -1.26 5.10 11.44
C GLU A 241 -2.15 6.10 12.21
N ALA A 242 -3.49 5.95 12.10
CA ALA A 242 -4.41 6.80 12.85
C ALA A 242 -4.25 6.60 14.37
N GLN A 243 -4.03 5.36 14.83
CA GLN A 243 -3.74 5.05 16.23
C GLN A 243 -2.46 5.74 16.69
N THR A 244 -1.38 5.70 15.88
CA THR A 244 -0.10 6.35 16.21
C THR A 244 -0.25 7.88 16.33
N TRP A 245 -0.92 8.52 15.36
CA TRP A 245 -1.13 9.98 15.40
C TRP A 245 -2.08 10.40 16.52
N LEU A 246 -3.13 9.64 16.77
CA LEU A 246 -4.06 9.91 17.86
C LEU A 246 -3.37 9.77 19.22
N ALA A 247 -2.49 8.78 19.37
CA ALA A 247 -1.71 8.61 20.59
C ALA A 247 -0.81 9.82 20.88
N GLN A 248 -0.13 10.37 19.86
CA GLN A 248 0.64 11.61 20.00
C GLN A 248 -0.25 12.77 20.48
N THR A 249 -1.47 12.86 19.96
CA THR A 249 -2.42 13.89 20.35
C THR A 249 -2.81 13.74 21.84
N TYR A 250 -3.02 12.51 22.33
CA TYR A 250 -3.33 12.25 23.76
C TYR A 250 -2.15 12.44 24.72
N MET A 251 -0.93 12.68 24.22
CA MET A 251 0.21 13.02 25.11
C MET A 251 0.08 14.41 25.74
N TYR A 252 -0.68 15.31 25.12
CA TYR A 252 -0.81 16.71 25.53
C TYR A 252 -2.27 17.16 25.53
N ASP A 253 -2.59 18.14 26.41
CA ASP A 253 -3.91 18.79 26.40
C ASP A 253 -4.13 19.55 25.08
N GLN A 254 -5.32 19.41 24.53
CA GLN A 254 -5.78 20.17 23.35
C GLN A 254 -7.06 20.95 23.71
N PRO A 255 -6.96 22.05 24.49
CA PRO A 255 -8.12 22.73 25.03
C PRO A 255 -9.04 23.30 23.96
N GLN A 256 -8.49 23.66 22.78
CA GLN A 256 -9.26 24.12 21.63
C GLN A 256 -10.22 23.07 21.07
N CYS A 257 -9.96 21.78 21.36
CA CYS A 257 -10.78 20.64 20.93
C CYS A 257 -11.45 19.92 22.11
N ASN A 258 -11.42 20.49 23.32
CA ASN A 258 -11.91 19.88 24.57
C ASN A 258 -11.29 18.50 24.84
N LEU A 259 -10.06 18.27 24.43
CA LEU A 259 -9.37 17.01 24.64
C LEU A 259 -8.34 17.15 25.75
N VAL A 260 -8.48 16.28 26.75
CA VAL A 260 -7.57 16.20 27.91
C VAL A 260 -6.54 15.10 27.62
N ALA A 261 -5.30 15.37 27.97
CA ALA A 261 -4.21 14.40 27.86
C ALA A 261 -4.55 13.10 28.59
N ASN A 262 -4.27 11.98 27.96
CA ASN A 262 -4.53 10.64 28.51
C ASN A 262 -3.42 9.69 28.11
N ARG A 263 -2.41 9.57 28.99
CA ARG A 263 -1.22 8.75 28.71
C ARG A 263 -1.52 7.26 28.62
N ASP A 264 -2.51 6.76 29.36
CA ASP A 264 -2.89 5.34 29.31
C ASP A 264 -3.57 5.01 27.98
N LYS A 265 -4.47 5.89 27.52
CA LYS A 265 -5.09 5.75 26.18
C LYS A 265 -4.05 5.87 25.07
N ALA A 266 -3.09 6.79 25.20
CA ALA A 266 -1.99 6.92 24.24
C ALA A 266 -1.15 5.64 24.17
N ARG A 267 -0.78 5.06 25.32
CA ARG A 267 -0.04 3.79 25.39
C ARG A 267 -0.80 2.65 24.71
N ALA A 268 -2.08 2.46 25.06
CA ALA A 268 -2.90 1.39 24.47
C ALA A 268 -3.02 1.49 22.93
N LEU A 269 -3.16 2.71 22.40
CA LEU A 269 -3.19 2.96 20.96
C LEU A 269 -1.85 2.62 20.30
N LEU A 270 -0.72 2.96 20.92
CA LEU A 270 0.62 2.66 20.40
C LEU A 270 0.91 1.16 20.39
N GLU A 271 0.52 0.45 21.45
CA GLU A 271 0.66 -1.02 21.51
C GLU A 271 -0.15 -1.70 20.40
N GLN A 272 -1.37 -1.23 20.12
CA GLN A 272 -2.17 -1.72 19.00
C GLN A 272 -1.53 -1.40 17.64
N ALA A 273 -1.01 -0.17 17.46
CA ALA A 273 -0.33 0.23 16.23
C ALA A 273 0.95 -0.58 15.98
N ILE A 274 1.72 -0.88 17.04
CA ILE A 274 2.92 -1.75 16.98
C ILE A 274 2.54 -3.16 16.56
N ALA A 275 1.46 -3.71 17.12
CA ALA A 275 1.03 -5.08 16.82
C ALA A 275 0.53 -5.24 15.37
N ASN A 276 -0.19 -4.25 14.85
CA ASN A 276 -0.92 -4.35 13.58
C ASN A 276 -0.28 -3.58 12.42
N GLY A 277 0.59 -2.60 12.70
CA GLY A 277 1.23 -1.75 11.71
C GLY A 277 2.34 -2.44 10.92
N GLY A 278 2.61 -1.93 9.72
CA GLY A 278 3.77 -2.26 8.93
C GLY A 278 5.07 -1.75 9.58
N GLU A 279 6.21 -2.06 8.97
CA GLU A 279 7.52 -1.74 9.55
C GLU A 279 7.69 -0.24 9.83
N HIS A 280 7.26 0.61 8.89
CA HIS A 280 7.35 2.07 9.07
C HIS A 280 6.48 2.56 10.22
N THR A 281 5.18 2.18 10.22
CA THR A 281 4.23 2.60 11.27
C THR A 281 4.63 2.05 12.63
N ARG A 282 5.11 0.79 12.70
CA ARG A 282 5.61 0.18 13.92
C ARG A 282 6.79 0.96 14.50
N LYS A 283 7.82 1.28 13.70
CA LYS A 283 8.97 2.08 14.15
C LYS A 283 8.54 3.47 14.63
N GLN A 284 7.60 4.10 13.95
CA GLN A 284 7.05 5.37 14.38
C GLN A 284 6.32 5.24 15.72
N ALA A 285 5.46 4.23 15.88
CA ALA A 285 4.73 3.98 17.11
C ALA A 285 5.68 3.64 18.29
N GLU A 286 6.71 2.82 18.05
CA GLU A 286 7.77 2.52 19.04
C GLU A 286 8.50 3.79 19.49
N SER A 287 8.84 4.67 18.55
CA SER A 287 9.49 5.96 18.85
C SER A 287 8.61 6.87 19.69
N VAL A 288 7.29 6.91 19.38
CA VAL A 288 6.32 7.70 20.16
C VAL A 288 6.11 7.09 21.54
N LEU A 289 6.05 5.77 21.65
CA LEU A 289 5.93 5.07 22.94
C LEU A 289 7.14 5.36 23.84
N TYR A 290 8.35 5.31 23.28
CA TYR A 290 9.55 5.73 23.99
C TYR A 290 9.45 7.17 24.48
N ALA A 291 9.00 8.12 23.65
CA ALA A 291 8.81 9.52 24.03
C ALA A 291 7.74 9.66 25.15
N LEU A 292 6.67 8.89 25.08
CA LEU A 292 5.64 8.85 26.13
C LEU A 292 6.23 8.41 27.49
N GLU A 293 7.15 7.44 27.50
CA GLU A 293 7.79 6.92 28.72
C GLU A 293 8.89 7.84 29.27
N HIS A 294 9.54 8.62 28.41
CA HIS A 294 10.68 9.47 28.74
C HIS A 294 10.35 10.98 28.72
N ASN A 295 9.11 11.34 29.11
CA ASN A 295 8.64 12.73 29.23
C ASN A 295 8.86 13.58 27.98
N GLY A 296 8.52 13.03 26.80
CA GLY A 296 8.59 13.72 25.52
C GLY A 296 9.97 13.68 24.84
N ARG A 297 10.95 12.95 25.38
CA ARG A 297 12.25 12.77 24.73
C ARG A 297 12.21 11.61 23.76
N TYR A 298 12.45 11.88 22.49
CA TYR A 298 12.59 10.84 21.46
C TYR A 298 13.93 10.13 21.55
N PRO A 299 14.01 8.84 21.10
CA PRO A 299 15.29 8.15 21.03
C PRO A 299 16.24 8.91 20.10
N THR A 300 17.50 9.02 20.48
CA THR A 300 18.57 9.51 19.60
C THR A 300 18.78 8.50 18.47
N PRO A 301 19.00 8.95 17.22
CA PRO A 301 19.18 8.07 16.07
C PRO A 301 20.41 7.18 16.20
#